data_eb6aa96d8211f684be13c57a11e37030
#
_entry.id   eb6aa96d8211f684be13c57a11e37030
#
_cell.length_a   1.000
_cell.length_b   1.000
_cell.length_c   1.000
_cell.angle_alpha   90.00
_cell.angle_beta   90.00
_cell.angle_gamma   90.00
#
_symmetry.space_group_name_H-M   'P 1'
#
loop_
_entity.id
_entity.type
_entity.pdbx_description
1 polymer ?
#
loop_
_entity_poly.entity_id
_entity_poly.type
_entity_poly.pdbx_seq_one_letter_code
_entity_poly.pdbx_strand_id
1 'polypeptide(L)'
;MPAPGDIVVEITHSGISTGTEKLFYTGQMPPFPGMGYPLVPGYEAAGEVVEAAPDTGFKPGDRVFVPGSNCFAPTEAGPIRGLFGAATKRLITPAHRAVRIDPALEAEGALLALAATARHALAGLNNVLPDLIVGHGTLGRLLARLTIAAGGEPPVVWETKPERRKHAQGYEVIDPATDPRRDYQSIYDASGDPKLIDTLVMRLAKGGEIVLAGFYTEPVAFTFVPAFMKEARIRIAAEWQPEDMVATRALIESGALSLANLITHTRPASEAPEAYATAFNDPDCLKMILDWRATA
;
A
#
# COMPACT_ATOMS: atom_id res chain seq x y z
N MET A 1 28.76 -10.75 -9.51
CA MET A 1 28.65 -10.54 -8.05
C MET A 1 28.02 -9.18 -7.81
N PRO A 2 27.11 -9.03 -6.87
CA PRO A 2 26.58 -7.72 -6.50
C PRO A 2 27.69 -6.79 -6.02
N ALA A 3 27.48 -5.48 -6.17
CA ALA A 3 28.39 -4.49 -5.61
C ALA A 3 28.41 -4.58 -4.07
N PRO A 4 29.46 -4.03 -3.38
CA PRO A 4 29.44 -3.95 -1.93
C PRO A 4 28.15 -3.30 -1.42
N GLY A 5 27.54 -3.89 -0.40
CA GLY A 5 26.27 -3.44 0.16
C GLY A 5 25.01 -3.91 -0.58
N ASP A 6 25.12 -4.60 -1.73
CA ASP A 6 23.98 -5.06 -2.52
C ASP A 6 23.66 -6.54 -2.29
N ILE A 7 22.41 -6.88 -2.53
CA ILE A 7 21.90 -8.27 -2.63
C ILE A 7 21.19 -8.49 -3.97
N VAL A 8 21.21 -9.73 -4.42
CA VAL A 8 20.40 -10.20 -5.56
C VAL A 8 19.24 -10.99 -5.03
N VAL A 9 18.04 -10.59 -5.41
CA VAL A 9 16.80 -11.25 -4.98
C VAL A 9 16.09 -11.85 -6.18
N GLU A 10 15.76 -13.12 -6.09
CA GLU A 10 14.83 -13.79 -7.01
C GLU A 10 13.41 -13.60 -6.46
N ILE A 11 12.60 -12.85 -7.21
CA ILE A 11 11.24 -12.55 -6.81
C ILE A 11 10.35 -13.77 -7.02
N THR A 12 9.59 -14.12 -6.00
CA THR A 12 8.59 -15.18 -6.05
C THR A 12 7.19 -14.62 -6.27
N HIS A 13 6.87 -13.49 -5.65
CA HIS A 13 5.56 -12.84 -5.73
C HIS A 13 5.71 -11.31 -5.79
N SER A 14 4.93 -10.65 -6.64
CA SER A 14 4.83 -9.20 -6.63
C SER A 14 3.37 -8.76 -6.70
N GLY A 15 3.02 -7.74 -5.92
CA GLY A 15 1.68 -7.15 -5.91
C GLY A 15 1.53 -6.09 -7.00
N ILE A 16 0.33 -6.03 -7.61
CA ILE A 16 -0.05 -4.92 -8.47
C ILE A 16 -0.78 -3.87 -7.63
N SER A 17 -0.27 -2.64 -7.63
CA SER A 17 -0.89 -1.51 -6.96
C SER A 17 -1.96 -0.86 -7.84
N THR A 18 -3.23 -1.05 -7.49
CA THR A 18 -4.36 -0.49 -8.24
C THR A 18 -4.46 1.04 -8.15
N GLY A 19 -3.81 1.66 -7.20
CA GLY A 19 -3.67 3.11 -7.10
C GLY A 19 -2.50 3.61 -7.97
N THR A 20 -1.28 3.36 -7.51
CA THR A 20 -0.06 3.94 -8.09
C THR A 20 0.28 3.37 -9.48
N GLU A 21 0.28 2.04 -9.64
CA GLU A 21 0.68 1.44 -10.92
C GLU A 21 -0.35 1.67 -12.03
N LYS A 22 -1.64 1.82 -11.68
CA LYS A 22 -2.66 2.22 -12.66
C LYS A 22 -2.34 3.57 -13.27
N LEU A 23 -1.82 4.52 -12.49
CA LEU A 23 -1.45 5.85 -12.98
C LEU A 23 -0.24 5.79 -13.93
N PHE A 24 0.75 4.94 -13.63
CA PHE A 24 1.86 4.69 -14.57
C PHE A 24 1.36 4.03 -15.84
N TYR A 25 0.51 3.03 -15.73
CA TYR A 25 -0.03 2.30 -16.89
C TYR A 25 -0.87 3.20 -17.81
N THR A 26 -1.63 4.12 -17.25
CA THR A 26 -2.49 5.06 -18.00
C THR A 26 -1.77 6.35 -18.41
N GLY A 27 -0.51 6.55 -17.98
CA GLY A 27 0.22 7.81 -18.22
C GLY A 27 -0.30 9.00 -17.41
N GLN A 28 -1.12 8.77 -16.39
CA GLN A 28 -1.73 9.81 -15.56
C GLN A 28 -0.94 10.11 -14.28
N MET A 29 0.20 9.44 -14.08
CA MET A 29 1.06 9.74 -12.94
C MET A 29 1.61 11.15 -13.06
N PRO A 30 1.43 12.03 -12.06
CA PRO A 30 2.05 13.34 -12.06
C PRO A 30 3.58 13.23 -12.16
N PRO A 31 4.25 14.11 -12.91
CA PRO A 31 5.69 14.04 -13.06
C PRO A 31 6.41 14.32 -11.73
N PHE A 32 7.43 13.53 -11.43
CA PHE A 32 8.32 13.72 -10.28
C PHE A 32 9.77 13.32 -10.64
N PRO A 33 10.77 13.76 -9.88
CA PRO A 33 12.18 13.46 -10.18
C PRO A 33 12.45 11.96 -10.32
N GLY A 34 13.12 11.56 -11.39
CA GLY A 34 13.43 10.16 -11.68
C GLY A 34 12.35 9.39 -12.45
N MET A 35 11.13 9.91 -12.57
CA MET A 35 10.08 9.31 -13.40
C MET A 35 10.42 9.36 -14.88
N GLY A 36 10.05 8.33 -15.62
CA GLY A 36 10.15 8.28 -17.07
C GLY A 36 9.81 6.92 -17.64
N TYR A 37 9.58 6.87 -18.95
CA TYR A 37 9.30 5.63 -19.68
C TYR A 37 10.45 5.30 -20.66
N PRO A 38 10.69 4.03 -20.96
CA PRO A 38 10.06 2.84 -20.37
C PRO A 38 10.47 2.66 -18.90
N LEU A 39 9.59 2.05 -18.08
CA LEU A 39 9.87 1.73 -16.69
C LEU A 39 9.45 0.30 -16.32
N VAL A 40 10.10 -0.28 -15.31
CA VAL A 40 9.67 -1.51 -14.66
C VAL A 40 8.92 -1.10 -13.38
N PRO A 41 7.62 -1.41 -13.26
CA PRO A 41 6.84 -1.05 -12.09
C PRO A 41 7.12 -1.96 -10.89
N GLY A 42 6.39 -1.79 -9.81
CA GLY A 42 6.38 -2.67 -8.64
C GLY A 42 7.22 -2.17 -7.48
N TYR A 43 6.57 -2.10 -6.33
CA TYR A 43 7.18 -1.78 -5.02
C TYR A 43 6.66 -2.70 -3.92
N GLU A 44 5.95 -3.75 -4.29
CA GLU A 44 5.34 -4.73 -3.42
C GLU A 44 5.84 -6.13 -3.82
N ALA A 45 7.04 -6.52 -3.41
CA ALA A 45 7.56 -7.81 -3.80
C ALA A 45 8.14 -8.61 -2.63
N ALA A 46 7.95 -9.92 -2.70
CA ALA A 46 8.58 -10.90 -1.83
C ALA A 46 9.41 -11.88 -2.66
N GLY A 47 10.56 -12.27 -2.15
CA GLY A 47 11.46 -13.16 -2.86
C GLY A 47 12.49 -13.83 -1.94
N GLU A 48 13.47 -14.44 -2.57
CA GLU A 48 14.57 -15.10 -1.90
C GLU A 48 15.90 -14.49 -2.31
N VAL A 49 16.76 -14.21 -1.35
CA VAL A 49 18.13 -13.78 -1.62
C VAL A 49 18.88 -14.93 -2.29
N VAL A 50 19.42 -14.71 -3.50
CA VAL A 50 20.21 -15.71 -4.22
C VAL A 50 21.71 -15.40 -4.21
N GLU A 51 22.07 -14.11 -4.08
CA GLU A 51 23.44 -13.66 -3.87
C GLU A 51 23.45 -12.49 -2.90
N ALA A 52 24.47 -12.40 -2.06
CA ALA A 52 24.64 -11.31 -1.11
C ALA A 52 26.13 -10.94 -0.99
N ALA A 53 26.44 -9.64 -0.96
CA ALA A 53 27.77 -9.20 -0.61
C ALA A 53 28.07 -9.50 0.88
N PRO A 54 29.31 -9.81 1.26
CA PRO A 54 29.65 -10.27 2.63
C PRO A 54 29.27 -9.31 3.75
N ASP A 55 29.22 -8.02 3.46
CA ASP A 55 28.95 -6.93 4.41
C ASP A 55 27.46 -6.63 4.61
N THR A 56 26.57 -7.33 3.91
CA THR A 56 25.11 -7.03 3.92
C THR A 56 24.35 -7.64 5.09
N GLY A 57 24.93 -8.64 5.75
CA GLY A 57 24.26 -9.42 6.79
C GLY A 57 23.18 -10.39 6.25
N PHE A 58 22.96 -10.44 4.93
CA PHE A 58 22.09 -11.41 4.27
C PHE A 58 22.88 -12.61 3.74
N LYS A 59 22.18 -13.70 3.48
CA LYS A 59 22.72 -14.92 2.86
C LYS A 59 21.73 -15.52 1.87
N PRO A 60 22.19 -16.30 0.90
CA PRO A 60 21.30 -17.10 0.04
C PRO A 60 20.33 -17.94 0.86
N GLY A 61 19.06 -17.95 0.44
CA GLY A 61 17.94 -18.60 1.14
C GLY A 61 17.16 -17.68 2.09
N ASP A 62 17.66 -16.48 2.44
CA ASP A 62 16.88 -15.53 3.25
C ASP A 62 15.64 -15.06 2.48
N ARG A 63 14.46 -15.18 3.10
CA ARG A 63 13.21 -14.65 2.55
C ARG A 63 13.08 -13.18 2.89
N VAL A 64 12.78 -12.38 1.86
CA VAL A 64 12.74 -10.92 1.99
C VAL A 64 11.56 -10.28 1.28
N PHE A 65 11.06 -9.21 1.86
CA PHE A 65 10.31 -8.18 1.16
C PHE A 65 11.28 -7.17 0.56
N VAL A 66 11.02 -6.70 -0.66
CA VAL A 66 11.78 -5.62 -1.32
C VAL A 66 10.83 -4.60 -1.97
N PRO A 67 11.05 -3.29 -1.73
CA PRO A 67 10.23 -2.22 -2.32
C PRO A 67 10.69 -1.82 -3.73
N GLY A 68 11.57 -2.60 -4.34
CA GLY A 68 12.09 -2.37 -5.68
C GLY A 68 13.61 -2.32 -5.76
N SER A 69 14.09 -2.15 -6.99
CA SER A 69 15.52 -2.29 -7.31
C SER A 69 16.29 -0.97 -7.34
N ASN A 70 15.64 0.15 -7.61
CA ASN A 70 16.34 1.42 -7.86
C ASN A 70 17.32 1.36 -9.07
N CYS A 71 17.11 0.42 -9.99
CA CYS A 71 17.99 0.19 -11.12
C CYS A 71 17.57 1.00 -12.34
N PHE A 72 18.57 1.52 -13.06
CA PHE A 72 18.43 2.10 -14.39
C PHE A 72 19.31 1.29 -15.34
N ALA A 73 18.70 0.40 -16.13
CA ALA A 73 19.43 -0.42 -17.08
C ALA A 73 19.42 0.22 -18.47
N PRO A 74 20.57 0.39 -19.13
CA PRO A 74 20.62 0.77 -20.53
C PRO A 74 20.15 -0.40 -21.39
N THR A 75 19.33 -0.12 -22.41
CA THR A 75 18.92 -1.07 -23.43
C THR A 75 19.07 -0.44 -24.82
N GLU A 76 18.93 -1.24 -25.89
CA GLU A 76 18.91 -0.71 -27.25
C GLU A 76 17.77 0.31 -27.49
N ALA A 77 16.65 0.17 -26.76
CA ALA A 77 15.51 1.09 -26.79
C ALA A 77 15.69 2.32 -25.87
N GLY A 78 16.84 2.46 -25.22
CA GLY A 78 17.11 3.50 -24.23
C GLY A 78 17.13 2.98 -22.78
N PRO A 79 17.34 3.84 -21.79
CA PRO A 79 17.42 3.42 -20.39
C PRO A 79 16.04 2.98 -19.87
N ILE A 80 15.95 1.76 -19.35
CA ILE A 80 14.79 1.32 -18.57
C ILE A 80 14.89 1.91 -17.17
N ARG A 81 13.84 2.58 -16.72
CA ARG A 81 13.76 3.17 -15.40
C ARG A 81 13.08 2.19 -14.45
N GLY A 82 13.81 1.71 -13.46
CA GLY A 82 13.31 0.86 -12.40
C GLY A 82 13.00 1.68 -11.16
N LEU A 83 12.12 2.66 -11.27
CA LEU A 83 11.83 3.57 -10.15
C LEU A 83 11.38 2.80 -8.90
N PHE A 84 10.56 1.78 -9.11
CA PHE A 84 10.27 0.75 -8.12
C PHE A 84 10.93 -0.57 -8.53
N GLY A 85 10.67 -1.06 -9.74
CA GLY A 85 11.41 -2.13 -10.40
C GLY A 85 11.28 -3.52 -9.78
N ALA A 86 10.25 -3.76 -8.97
CA ALA A 86 10.07 -5.04 -8.30
C ALA A 86 9.20 -6.05 -9.08
N ALA A 87 8.48 -5.61 -10.12
CA ALA A 87 7.75 -6.50 -11.01
C ALA A 87 8.71 -7.12 -12.04
N THR A 88 9.60 -7.98 -11.58
CA THR A 88 10.63 -8.68 -12.37
C THR A 88 11.01 -10.00 -11.71
N LYS A 89 11.55 -10.95 -12.50
CA LYS A 89 12.00 -12.25 -11.99
C LYS A 89 13.18 -12.11 -11.02
N ARG A 90 14.13 -11.23 -11.31
CA ARG A 90 15.34 -11.03 -10.50
C ARG A 90 15.73 -9.56 -10.48
N LEU A 91 16.12 -9.09 -9.33
CA LEU A 91 16.57 -7.70 -9.14
C LEU A 91 17.82 -7.63 -8.25
N ILE A 92 18.55 -6.52 -8.38
CA ILE A 92 19.61 -6.13 -7.46
C ILE A 92 19.11 -4.92 -6.67
N THR A 93 19.35 -4.93 -5.36
CA THR A 93 18.95 -3.83 -4.48
C THR A 93 19.96 -3.67 -3.34
N PRO A 94 20.18 -2.44 -2.85
CA PRO A 94 20.91 -2.24 -1.61
C PRO A 94 20.27 -3.00 -0.44
N ALA A 95 21.08 -3.70 0.33
CA ALA A 95 20.62 -4.59 1.41
C ALA A 95 19.74 -3.87 2.44
N HIS A 96 20.03 -2.60 2.74
CA HIS A 96 19.25 -1.80 3.70
C HIS A 96 17.81 -1.55 3.27
N ARG A 97 17.46 -1.79 2.01
CA ARG A 97 16.09 -1.68 1.48
C ARG A 97 15.30 -2.97 1.65
N ALA A 98 15.97 -4.10 1.85
CA ALA A 98 15.32 -5.38 2.02
C ALA A 98 14.94 -5.62 3.49
N VAL A 99 13.80 -6.24 3.70
CA VAL A 99 13.31 -6.59 5.05
C VAL A 99 13.10 -8.11 5.09
N ARG A 100 13.76 -8.80 6.05
CA ARG A 100 13.50 -10.22 6.27
C ARG A 100 12.06 -10.44 6.68
N ILE A 101 11.43 -11.44 6.09
CA ILE A 101 10.06 -11.86 6.39
C ILE A 101 10.01 -13.34 6.74
N ASP A 102 8.97 -13.75 7.46
CA ASP A 102 8.71 -15.16 7.69
C ASP A 102 8.44 -15.87 6.35
N PRO A 103 9.14 -16.97 6.04
CA PRO A 103 8.88 -17.77 4.84
C PRO A 103 7.42 -18.21 4.69
N ALA A 104 6.70 -18.41 5.79
CA ALA A 104 5.30 -18.81 5.78
C ALA A 104 4.35 -17.77 5.18
N LEU A 105 4.77 -16.52 5.07
CA LEU A 105 3.96 -15.45 4.46
C LEU A 105 3.79 -15.61 2.94
N GLU A 106 4.73 -16.27 2.27
CA GLU A 106 4.68 -16.47 0.82
C GLU A 106 4.26 -15.19 0.06
N ALA A 107 3.10 -15.24 -0.63
CA ALA A 107 2.53 -14.12 -1.36
C ALA A 107 2.12 -12.94 -0.45
N GLU A 108 1.69 -13.21 0.77
CA GLU A 108 1.30 -12.16 1.73
C GLU A 108 2.49 -11.27 2.10
N GLY A 109 3.72 -11.76 1.97
CA GLY A 109 4.93 -10.95 2.17
C GLY A 109 4.99 -9.71 1.27
N ALA A 110 4.36 -9.73 0.11
CA ALA A 110 4.26 -8.57 -0.78
C ALA A 110 3.37 -7.44 -0.21
N LEU A 111 2.46 -7.76 0.73
CA LEU A 111 1.57 -6.78 1.35
C LEU A 111 2.25 -5.90 2.40
N LEU A 112 3.51 -6.19 2.76
CA LEU A 112 4.23 -5.46 3.81
C LEU A 112 4.35 -3.96 3.49
N ALA A 113 4.47 -3.57 2.22
CA ALA A 113 4.47 -2.18 1.80
C ALA A 113 3.21 -1.43 2.26
N LEU A 114 2.03 -1.94 1.88
CA LEU A 114 0.76 -1.31 2.22
C LEU A 114 0.45 -1.41 3.72
N ALA A 115 0.86 -2.49 4.38
CA ALA A 115 0.70 -2.63 5.82
C ALA A 115 1.56 -1.60 6.57
N ALA A 116 2.80 -1.36 6.13
CA ALA A 116 3.66 -0.33 6.70
C ALA A 116 3.14 1.09 6.41
N THR A 117 2.60 1.33 5.20
CA THR A 117 1.93 2.60 4.85
C THR A 117 0.72 2.85 5.76
N ALA A 118 -0.12 1.84 5.98
CA ALA A 118 -1.26 1.96 6.88
C ALA A 118 -0.81 2.25 8.32
N ARG A 119 0.23 1.55 8.79
CA ARG A 119 0.81 1.82 10.11
C ARG A 119 1.36 3.24 10.23
N HIS A 120 2.09 3.71 9.21
CA HIS A 120 2.63 5.07 9.17
C HIS A 120 1.51 6.12 9.29
N ALA A 121 0.40 5.92 8.61
CA ALA A 121 -0.74 6.82 8.71
C ALA A 121 -1.30 6.90 10.13
N LEU A 122 -1.27 5.79 10.90
CA LEU A 122 -1.73 5.72 12.28
C LEU A 122 -0.65 6.13 13.30
N ALA A 123 0.63 5.96 12.96
CA ALA A 123 1.75 6.25 13.86
C ALA A 123 1.97 7.75 14.01
N GLY A 124 2.54 8.12 15.14
CA GLY A 124 2.98 9.49 15.43
C GLY A 124 2.46 9.99 16.77
N LEU A 125 3.20 10.95 17.30
CA LEU A 125 2.82 11.62 18.54
C LEU A 125 1.52 12.40 18.31
N ASN A 126 0.55 12.17 19.16
CA ASN A 126 -0.78 12.82 19.13
C ASN A 126 -1.69 12.42 17.96
N ASN A 127 -1.37 11.37 17.20
CA ASN A 127 -2.32 10.84 16.22
C ASN A 127 -3.53 10.23 16.94
N VAL A 128 -4.72 10.59 16.49
CA VAL A 128 -5.96 9.98 16.93
C VAL A 128 -6.29 8.84 16.01
N LEU A 129 -6.54 7.66 16.56
CA LEU A 129 -6.97 6.50 15.78
C LEU A 129 -8.30 6.80 15.07
N PRO A 130 -8.51 6.29 13.85
CA PRO A 130 -9.73 6.59 13.09
C PRO A 130 -10.96 6.00 13.75
N ASP A 131 -12.00 6.79 13.85
CA ASP A 131 -13.36 6.35 14.12
C ASP A 131 -14.20 6.25 12.82
N LEU A 132 -13.67 6.80 11.70
CA LEU A 132 -14.16 6.57 10.34
C LEU A 132 -13.00 6.32 9.38
N ILE A 133 -13.14 5.30 8.54
CA ILE A 133 -12.24 5.06 7.40
C ILE A 133 -13.07 5.12 6.11
N VAL A 134 -12.57 5.84 5.11
CA VAL A 134 -13.24 6.00 3.81
C VAL A 134 -12.53 5.15 2.77
N GLY A 135 -13.25 4.18 2.20
CA GLY A 135 -12.74 3.19 1.26
C GLY A 135 -12.35 1.86 1.92
N HIS A 136 -12.94 0.76 1.46
CA HIS A 136 -12.67 -0.61 1.93
C HIS A 136 -11.79 -1.39 0.95
N GLY A 137 -10.80 -0.70 0.36
CA GLY A 137 -9.71 -1.29 -0.41
C GLY A 137 -8.66 -1.94 0.50
N THR A 138 -7.54 -2.41 -0.07
CA THR A 138 -6.46 -3.05 0.72
C THR A 138 -5.96 -2.13 1.83
N LEU A 139 -5.71 -0.84 1.54
CA LEU A 139 -5.25 0.12 2.53
C LEU A 139 -6.29 0.37 3.63
N GLY A 140 -7.56 0.58 3.27
CA GLY A 140 -8.62 0.80 4.25
C GLY A 140 -8.85 -0.39 5.18
N ARG A 141 -8.75 -1.62 4.66
CA ARG A 141 -8.81 -2.85 5.46
C ARG A 141 -7.64 -2.94 6.44
N LEU A 142 -6.44 -2.60 6.01
CA LEU A 142 -5.25 -2.58 6.85
C LEU A 142 -5.34 -1.51 7.94
N LEU A 143 -5.82 -0.31 7.61
CA LEU A 143 -6.08 0.75 8.60
C LEU A 143 -7.06 0.28 9.68
N ALA A 144 -8.18 -0.36 9.30
CA ALA A 144 -9.17 -0.85 10.25
C ALA A 144 -8.60 -1.94 11.17
N ARG A 145 -7.89 -2.91 10.62
CA ARG A 145 -7.23 -3.98 11.39
C ARG A 145 -6.16 -3.44 12.34
N LEU A 146 -5.34 -2.50 11.86
CA LEU A 146 -4.30 -1.87 12.68
C LEU A 146 -4.88 -0.98 13.77
N THR A 147 -6.01 -0.32 13.55
CA THR A 147 -6.73 0.44 14.58
C THR A 147 -7.11 -0.48 15.74
N ILE A 148 -7.70 -1.63 15.43
CA ILE A 148 -8.07 -2.63 16.45
C ILE A 148 -6.81 -3.22 17.13
N ALA A 149 -5.78 -3.55 16.36
CA ALA A 149 -4.52 -4.07 16.90
C ALA A 149 -3.80 -3.08 17.83
N ALA A 150 -4.00 -1.78 17.61
CA ALA A 150 -3.50 -0.71 18.48
C ALA A 150 -4.37 -0.47 19.73
N GLY A 151 -5.43 -1.26 19.93
CA GLY A 151 -6.36 -1.13 21.07
C GLY A 151 -7.41 -0.05 20.90
N GLY A 152 -7.58 0.50 19.68
CA GLY A 152 -8.66 1.44 19.36
C GLY A 152 -10.01 0.74 19.24
N GLU A 153 -11.08 1.53 19.38
CA GLU A 153 -12.43 1.06 19.07
C GLU A 153 -12.53 0.69 17.58
N PRO A 154 -13.30 -0.34 17.22
CA PRO A 154 -13.52 -0.69 15.83
C PRO A 154 -14.07 0.49 15.03
N PRO A 155 -13.40 0.95 13.97
CA PRO A 155 -13.87 2.08 13.17
C PRO A 155 -15.07 1.68 12.32
N VAL A 156 -15.93 2.65 11.98
CA VAL A 156 -16.84 2.50 10.85
C VAL A 156 -16.04 2.64 9.55
N VAL A 157 -16.34 1.80 8.55
CA VAL A 157 -15.71 1.88 7.23
C VAL A 157 -16.75 2.18 6.18
N TRP A 158 -16.54 3.21 5.37
CA TRP A 158 -17.40 3.53 4.24
C TRP A 158 -16.94 2.82 2.97
N GLU A 159 -17.89 2.18 2.30
CA GLU A 159 -17.66 1.60 0.98
C GLU A 159 -18.94 1.71 0.13
N THR A 160 -18.81 2.32 -1.03
CA THR A 160 -19.93 2.52 -1.96
C THR A 160 -20.28 1.26 -2.73
N LYS A 161 -19.30 0.40 -3.02
CA LYS A 161 -19.48 -0.83 -3.80
C LYS A 161 -19.95 -1.98 -2.90
N PRO A 162 -21.17 -2.53 -3.09
CA PRO A 162 -21.70 -3.60 -2.25
C PRO A 162 -20.81 -4.86 -2.22
N GLU A 163 -20.19 -5.22 -3.35
CA GLU A 163 -19.29 -6.36 -3.47
C GLU A 163 -18.05 -6.23 -2.58
N ARG A 164 -17.57 -5.01 -2.33
CA ARG A 164 -16.42 -4.72 -1.48
C ARG A 164 -16.74 -4.59 0.00
N ARG A 165 -18.02 -4.55 0.41
CA ARG A 165 -18.43 -4.50 1.83
C ARG A 165 -18.23 -5.82 2.58
N LYS A 166 -17.85 -6.89 1.90
CA LYS A 166 -17.63 -8.23 2.45
C LYS A 166 -16.29 -8.35 3.15
N HIS A 167 -16.16 -9.40 3.99
CA HIS A 167 -14.91 -9.81 4.64
C HIS A 167 -14.30 -8.77 5.61
N ALA A 168 -15.14 -7.94 6.24
CA ALA A 168 -14.72 -7.15 7.39
C ALA A 168 -14.30 -8.07 8.55
N GLN A 169 -13.29 -7.67 9.31
CA GLN A 169 -12.75 -8.43 10.43
C GLN A 169 -12.81 -7.58 11.71
N GLY A 170 -13.93 -7.69 12.44
CA GLY A 170 -14.10 -7.03 13.73
C GLY A 170 -14.52 -5.55 13.65
N TYR A 171 -14.91 -5.05 12.48
CA TYR A 171 -15.41 -3.68 12.27
C TYR A 171 -16.62 -3.68 11.31
N GLU A 172 -17.37 -2.59 11.29
CA GLU A 172 -18.54 -2.43 10.43
C GLU A 172 -18.19 -1.75 9.11
N VAL A 173 -18.81 -2.23 8.00
CA VAL A 173 -18.68 -1.61 6.67
C VAL A 173 -20.07 -1.23 6.17
N ILE A 174 -20.29 0.06 5.93
CA ILE A 174 -21.58 0.62 5.54
C ILE A 174 -21.51 1.44 4.26
N ASP A 175 -22.66 1.63 3.64
CA ASP A 175 -22.84 2.65 2.61
C ASP A 175 -22.79 4.04 3.25
N PRO A 176 -21.95 4.97 2.78
CA PRO A 176 -21.92 6.34 3.31
C PRO A 176 -23.27 7.06 3.25
N ALA A 177 -24.16 6.66 2.31
CA ALA A 177 -25.51 7.23 2.21
C ALA A 177 -26.41 6.84 3.39
N THR A 178 -26.13 5.73 4.07
CA THR A 178 -26.91 5.24 5.22
C THR A 178 -26.38 5.71 6.57
N ASP A 179 -25.21 6.34 6.58
CA ASP A 179 -24.58 6.79 7.81
C ASP A 179 -25.20 8.12 8.33
N PRO A 180 -25.84 8.12 9.51
CA PRO A 180 -26.39 9.35 10.09
C PRO A 180 -25.36 10.18 10.85
N ARG A 181 -24.19 9.62 11.22
CA ARG A 181 -23.22 10.22 12.13
C ARG A 181 -22.57 11.49 11.54
N ARG A 182 -22.37 12.52 12.39
CA ARG A 182 -21.87 13.86 12.01
C ARG A 182 -20.85 14.43 13.01
N ASP A 183 -20.22 13.57 13.80
CA ASP A 183 -19.33 13.95 14.89
C ASP A 183 -18.08 13.06 14.99
N TYR A 184 -17.56 12.62 13.83
CA TYR A 184 -16.32 11.87 13.77
C TYR A 184 -15.13 12.70 14.22
N GLN A 185 -14.33 12.16 15.14
CA GLN A 185 -13.13 12.84 15.67
C GLN A 185 -11.95 12.70 14.72
N SER A 186 -11.85 11.57 14.05
CA SER A 186 -10.73 11.26 13.18
C SER A 186 -11.18 10.42 11.98
N ILE A 187 -11.09 11.02 10.79
CA ILE A 187 -11.49 10.42 9.52
C ILE A 187 -10.24 10.12 8.71
N TYR A 188 -10.02 8.85 8.35
CA TYR A 188 -8.91 8.46 7.49
C TYR A 188 -9.43 8.16 6.08
N ASP A 189 -9.04 8.96 5.11
CA ASP A 189 -9.45 8.78 3.73
C ASP A 189 -8.42 7.96 2.95
N ALA A 190 -8.79 6.73 2.63
CA ALA A 190 -8.05 5.81 1.77
C ALA A 190 -8.67 5.66 0.38
N SER A 191 -9.65 6.50 0.01
CA SER A 191 -10.35 6.44 -1.27
C SER A 191 -9.54 7.04 -2.42
N GLY A 192 -8.77 8.09 -2.14
CA GLY A 192 -8.07 8.89 -3.15
C GLY A 192 -8.99 9.77 -3.99
N ASP A 193 -10.24 9.97 -3.57
CA ASP A 193 -11.19 10.85 -4.26
C ASP A 193 -11.13 12.28 -3.70
N PRO A 194 -10.55 13.26 -4.43
CA PRO A 194 -10.40 14.62 -3.95
C PRO A 194 -11.73 15.36 -3.77
N LYS A 195 -12.83 14.84 -4.31
CA LYS A 195 -14.17 15.47 -4.23
C LYS A 195 -14.88 15.19 -2.91
N LEU A 196 -14.35 14.29 -2.08
CA LEU A 196 -14.99 13.91 -0.82
C LEU A 196 -14.72 14.90 0.32
N ILE A 197 -13.73 15.79 0.23
CA ILE A 197 -13.28 16.59 1.35
C ILE A 197 -14.39 17.41 2.00
N ASP A 198 -15.22 18.09 1.23
CA ASP A 198 -16.36 18.84 1.77
C ASP A 198 -17.38 17.94 2.50
N THR A 199 -17.61 16.74 1.95
CA THR A 199 -18.46 15.73 2.61
C THR A 199 -17.85 15.30 3.95
N LEU A 200 -16.55 15.04 3.99
CA LEU A 200 -15.85 14.62 5.21
C LEU A 200 -15.83 15.73 6.26
N VAL A 201 -15.61 16.98 5.85
CA VAL A 201 -15.71 18.16 6.75
C VAL A 201 -17.10 18.23 7.40
N MET A 202 -18.17 17.98 6.65
CA MET A 202 -19.54 17.99 7.20
C MET A 202 -19.81 16.82 8.18
N ARG A 203 -19.03 15.76 8.10
CA ARG A 203 -19.09 14.61 9.03
C ARG A 203 -18.20 14.77 10.25
N LEU A 204 -17.26 15.70 10.23
CA LEU A 204 -16.28 15.91 11.28
C LEU A 204 -16.90 16.52 12.54
N ALA A 205 -16.44 16.12 13.69
CA ALA A 205 -16.64 16.84 14.95
C ALA A 205 -15.87 18.16 14.93
N LYS A 206 -16.22 19.09 15.82
CA LYS A 206 -15.43 20.32 15.99
C LYS A 206 -14.04 19.97 16.55
N GLY A 207 -12.99 20.49 15.90
CA GLY A 207 -11.59 20.22 16.24
C GLY A 207 -11.09 18.86 15.78
N GLY A 208 -11.90 18.12 15.01
CA GLY A 208 -11.51 16.81 14.47
C GLY A 208 -10.50 16.89 13.33
N GLU A 209 -10.00 15.73 12.92
CA GLU A 209 -8.97 15.61 11.90
C GLU A 209 -9.40 14.73 10.70
N ILE A 210 -9.03 15.15 9.50
CA ILE A 210 -9.09 14.35 8.28
C ILE A 210 -7.67 13.98 7.90
N VAL A 211 -7.36 12.69 7.80
CA VAL A 211 -6.07 12.16 7.35
C VAL A 211 -6.20 11.66 5.93
N LEU A 212 -5.49 12.28 5.00
CA LEU A 212 -5.43 11.87 3.61
C LEU A 212 -4.35 10.77 3.48
N ALA A 213 -4.78 9.52 3.48
CA ALA A 213 -3.92 8.35 3.38
C ALA A 213 -3.94 7.72 1.96
N GLY A 214 -4.87 8.13 1.11
CA GLY A 214 -4.92 7.77 -0.31
C GLY A 214 -3.92 8.57 -1.14
N PHE A 215 -3.83 8.23 -2.44
CA PHE A 215 -3.05 8.99 -3.41
C PHE A 215 -4.01 9.78 -4.32
N TYR A 216 -3.80 11.09 -4.40
CA TYR A 216 -4.68 12.02 -5.13
C TYR A 216 -3.96 12.56 -6.36
N THR A 217 -4.59 12.45 -7.53
CA THR A 217 -4.02 12.90 -8.82
C THR A 217 -4.51 14.26 -9.24
N GLU A 218 -5.60 14.74 -8.63
CA GLU A 218 -6.16 16.07 -8.87
C GLU A 218 -5.96 16.93 -7.61
N PRO A 219 -6.00 18.27 -7.75
CA PRO A 219 -5.90 19.17 -6.61
C PRO A 219 -7.00 18.89 -5.58
N VAL A 220 -6.60 18.76 -4.32
CA VAL A 220 -7.51 18.65 -3.19
C VAL A 220 -7.99 20.05 -2.81
N ALA A 221 -9.29 20.30 -2.92
CA ALA A 221 -9.91 21.58 -2.59
C ALA A 221 -11.07 21.37 -1.63
N PHE A 222 -11.36 22.38 -0.81
CA PHE A 222 -12.48 22.36 0.13
C PHE A 222 -13.09 23.74 0.32
N THR A 223 -14.35 23.78 0.76
CA THR A 223 -15.05 25.00 1.11
C THR A 223 -14.59 25.49 2.49
N PHE A 224 -14.01 26.70 2.53
CA PHE A 224 -13.36 27.22 3.74
C PHE A 224 -14.32 27.37 4.93
N VAL A 225 -15.51 27.97 4.72
CA VAL A 225 -16.40 28.34 5.84
C VAL A 225 -16.83 27.14 6.68
N PRO A 226 -17.31 26.01 6.13
CA PRO A 226 -17.60 24.81 6.93
C PRO A 226 -16.37 24.27 7.67
N ALA A 227 -15.21 24.24 7.03
CA ALA A 227 -13.98 23.77 7.63
C ALA A 227 -13.53 24.70 8.79
N PHE A 228 -13.65 26.01 8.61
CA PHE A 228 -13.39 27.00 9.66
C PHE A 228 -14.32 26.83 10.87
N MET A 229 -15.62 26.66 10.65
CA MET A 229 -16.60 26.47 11.73
C MET A 229 -16.37 25.18 12.52
N LYS A 230 -15.82 24.16 11.86
CA LYS A 230 -15.43 22.88 12.49
C LYS A 230 -14.03 22.94 13.12
N GLU A 231 -13.25 24.00 12.91
CA GLU A 231 -11.82 24.03 13.28
C GLU A 231 -11.10 22.77 12.75
N ALA A 232 -11.40 22.41 11.49
CA ALA A 232 -10.95 21.15 10.90
C ALA A 232 -9.44 21.12 10.75
N ARG A 233 -8.83 20.00 11.10
CA ARG A 233 -7.42 19.71 10.80
C ARG A 233 -7.34 18.77 9.61
N ILE A 234 -6.41 19.02 8.70
CA ILE A 234 -6.14 18.14 7.55
C ILE A 234 -4.67 17.77 7.61
N ARG A 235 -4.40 16.47 7.60
CA ARG A 235 -3.06 15.90 7.60
C ARG A 235 -2.89 14.97 6.39
N ILE A 236 -1.69 14.94 5.84
CA ILE A 236 -1.33 14.04 4.75
C ILE A 236 -0.40 12.98 5.31
N ALA A 237 -0.69 11.71 5.03
CA ALA A 237 0.18 10.59 5.33
C ALA A 237 0.72 10.01 4.02
N ALA A 238 2.03 9.77 3.96
CA ALA A 238 2.68 9.28 2.74
C ALA A 238 3.71 8.20 3.07
N GLU A 239 3.72 7.13 2.26
CA GLU A 239 4.71 6.08 2.31
C GLU A 239 4.85 5.44 3.71
N TRP A 240 6.06 5.02 4.06
CA TRP A 240 6.43 4.46 5.36
C TRP A 240 7.87 4.86 5.72
N GLN A 241 8.22 4.74 6.98
CA GLN A 241 9.57 4.89 7.48
C GLN A 241 10.15 3.51 7.87
N PRO A 242 11.47 3.35 8.02
CA PRO A 242 12.07 2.08 8.44
C PRO A 242 11.47 1.48 9.71
N GLU A 243 11.11 2.32 10.68
CA GLU A 243 10.48 1.93 11.94
C GLU A 243 9.08 1.32 11.71
N ASP A 244 8.36 1.80 10.71
CA ASP A 244 7.05 1.27 10.36
C ASP A 244 7.16 -0.16 9.84
N MET A 245 8.18 -0.44 9.02
CA MET A 245 8.45 -1.79 8.53
C MET A 245 8.76 -2.76 9.66
N VAL A 246 9.61 -2.36 10.60
CA VAL A 246 9.99 -3.20 11.76
C VAL A 246 8.76 -3.51 12.61
N ALA A 247 7.98 -2.48 12.96
CA ALA A 247 6.82 -2.65 13.81
C ALA A 247 5.69 -3.43 13.10
N THR A 248 5.46 -3.19 11.80
CA THR A 248 4.45 -3.92 11.02
C THR A 248 4.81 -5.41 10.94
N ARG A 249 6.08 -5.73 10.66
CA ARG A 249 6.55 -7.11 10.67
C ARG A 249 6.28 -7.78 12.02
N ALA A 250 6.62 -7.12 13.12
CA ALA A 250 6.37 -7.67 14.46
C ALA A 250 4.87 -7.91 14.74
N LEU A 251 3.98 -7.03 14.26
CA LEU A 251 2.53 -7.23 14.38
C LEU A 251 2.04 -8.43 13.56
N ILE A 252 2.61 -8.65 12.37
CA ILE A 252 2.27 -9.81 11.54
C ILE A 252 2.79 -11.09 12.18
N GLU A 253 4.07 -11.12 12.59
CA GLU A 253 4.71 -12.29 13.21
C GLU A 253 4.05 -12.70 14.53
N SER A 254 3.54 -11.74 15.30
CA SER A 254 2.79 -12.02 16.53
C SER A 254 1.33 -12.44 16.30
N GLY A 255 0.83 -12.35 15.06
CA GLY A 255 -0.58 -12.58 14.72
C GLY A 255 -1.52 -11.42 15.12
N ALA A 256 -1.01 -10.31 15.64
CA ALA A 256 -1.82 -9.12 15.97
C ALA A 256 -2.36 -8.42 14.72
N LEU A 257 -1.65 -8.50 13.59
CA LEU A 257 -2.12 -8.05 12.28
C LEU A 257 -2.28 -9.24 11.34
N SER A 258 -3.51 -9.57 10.99
CA SER A 258 -3.83 -10.57 9.96
C SER A 258 -3.80 -9.96 8.57
N LEU A 259 -3.13 -10.61 7.62
CA LEU A 259 -3.15 -10.26 6.18
C LEU A 259 -4.17 -11.10 5.40
N ALA A 260 -4.83 -12.05 6.01
CA ALA A 260 -5.77 -12.97 5.39
C ALA A 260 -6.89 -12.24 4.62
N ASN A 261 -7.27 -12.79 3.46
CA ASN A 261 -8.32 -12.27 2.57
C ASN A 261 -8.04 -10.86 1.98
N LEU A 262 -6.77 -10.42 1.95
CA LEU A 262 -6.38 -9.22 1.22
C LEU A 262 -6.00 -9.53 -0.23
N ILE A 263 -5.39 -10.67 -0.49
CA ILE A 263 -5.11 -11.17 -1.84
C ILE A 263 -6.36 -11.88 -2.35
N THR A 264 -6.91 -11.41 -3.45
CA THR A 264 -8.10 -11.99 -4.09
C THR A 264 -7.79 -12.68 -5.40
N HIS A 265 -6.71 -12.29 -6.05
CA HIS A 265 -6.32 -12.82 -7.35
C HIS A 265 -4.83 -13.11 -7.40
N THR A 266 -4.47 -14.21 -8.03
CA THR A 266 -3.08 -14.56 -8.33
C THR A 266 -3.01 -15.06 -9.76
N ARG A 267 -2.02 -14.61 -10.54
CA ARG A 267 -1.74 -15.07 -11.89
C ARG A 267 -0.25 -15.31 -12.10
N PRO A 268 0.14 -16.25 -12.96
CA PRO A 268 1.52 -16.35 -13.40
C PRO A 268 2.03 -15.03 -13.98
N ALA A 269 3.28 -14.67 -13.73
CA ALA A 269 3.86 -13.44 -14.28
C ALA A 269 3.92 -13.42 -15.82
N SER A 270 3.87 -14.60 -16.48
CA SER A 270 3.72 -14.72 -17.95
C SER A 270 2.39 -14.17 -18.46
N GLU A 271 1.36 -14.04 -17.59
CA GLU A 271 0.05 -13.46 -17.89
C GLU A 271 -0.07 -12.02 -17.35
N ALA A 272 1.05 -11.31 -17.21
CA ALA A 272 1.04 -9.95 -16.64
C ALA A 272 0.09 -8.98 -17.37
N PRO A 273 -0.02 -8.93 -18.70
CA PRO A 273 -0.96 -8.04 -19.37
C PRO A 273 -2.42 -8.23 -18.90
N GLU A 274 -2.87 -9.46 -18.80
CA GLU A 274 -4.22 -9.83 -18.35
C GLU A 274 -4.39 -9.57 -16.85
N ALA A 275 -3.34 -9.82 -16.05
CA ALA A 275 -3.34 -9.55 -14.63
C ALA A 275 -3.49 -8.04 -14.34
N TYR A 276 -2.77 -7.19 -15.07
CA TYR A 276 -2.92 -5.74 -14.97
C TYR A 276 -4.30 -5.28 -15.41
N ALA A 277 -4.82 -5.80 -16.53
CA ALA A 277 -6.17 -5.49 -16.99
C ALA A 277 -7.24 -5.87 -15.94
N THR A 278 -7.14 -7.05 -15.34
CA THR A 278 -8.03 -7.49 -14.25
C THR A 278 -7.88 -6.62 -13.03
N ALA A 279 -6.65 -6.37 -12.56
CA ALA A 279 -6.41 -5.56 -11.37
C ALA A 279 -7.00 -4.14 -11.46
N PHE A 280 -7.01 -3.56 -12.66
CA PHE A 280 -7.46 -2.18 -12.85
C PHE A 280 -8.95 -2.03 -13.17
N ASN A 281 -9.62 -3.08 -13.65
CA ASN A 281 -10.99 -3.00 -14.15
C ASN A 281 -11.98 -3.90 -13.42
N ASP A 282 -11.53 -4.96 -12.76
CA ASP A 282 -12.40 -5.86 -12.03
C ASP A 282 -12.69 -5.31 -10.62
N PRO A 283 -13.95 -4.96 -10.28
CA PRO A 283 -14.31 -4.46 -8.96
C PRO A 283 -14.10 -5.48 -7.84
N ASP A 284 -14.13 -6.78 -8.15
CA ASP A 284 -13.87 -7.84 -7.18
C ASP A 284 -12.36 -8.05 -6.92
N CYS A 285 -11.50 -7.51 -7.75
CA CYS A 285 -10.06 -7.56 -7.54
C CYS A 285 -9.64 -6.54 -6.46
N LEU A 286 -9.41 -7.03 -5.24
CA LEU A 286 -8.88 -6.22 -4.14
C LEU A 286 -7.37 -6.06 -4.26
N LYS A 287 -6.65 -7.19 -4.37
CA LYS A 287 -5.21 -7.26 -4.62
C LYS A 287 -4.91 -8.40 -5.58
N MET A 288 -4.18 -8.07 -6.65
CA MET A 288 -3.62 -9.01 -7.60
C MET A 288 -2.16 -9.29 -7.27
N ILE A 289 -1.78 -10.55 -7.27
CA ILE A 289 -0.38 -11.00 -7.15
C ILE A 289 0.06 -11.64 -8.46
N LEU A 290 1.25 -11.27 -8.92
CA LEU A 290 1.99 -11.98 -9.96
C LEU A 290 2.89 -13.04 -9.32
N ASP A 291 2.71 -14.28 -9.72
CA ASP A 291 3.56 -15.41 -9.31
C ASP A 291 4.69 -15.59 -10.34
N TRP A 292 5.91 -15.38 -9.90
CA TRP A 292 7.12 -15.46 -10.70
C TRP A 292 7.78 -16.85 -10.70
N ARG A 293 7.31 -17.78 -9.86
CA ARG A 293 7.94 -19.10 -9.67
C ARG A 293 7.89 -19.96 -10.94
N ALA A 294 6.80 -19.86 -11.68
CA ALA A 294 6.58 -20.63 -12.91
C ALA A 294 7.15 -19.97 -14.18
N THR A 295 7.78 -18.79 -14.08
CA THR A 295 8.42 -18.13 -15.22
C THR A 295 9.83 -18.67 -15.41
N ALA A 296 10.04 -19.35 -16.55
CA ALA A 296 11.35 -19.86 -16.96
C ALA A 296 12.34 -18.72 -17.24
#